data_41a0f87eee93e9ce60c3c2e874d7366c
#
_entry.id   41a0f87eee93e9ce60c3c2e874d7366c
#
_cell.length_a   1.000
_cell.length_b   1.000
_cell.length_c   1.000
_cell.angle_alpha   90.00
_cell.angle_beta   90.00
_cell.angle_gamma   90.00
#
_symmetry.space_group_name_H-M   'P 1'
#
loop_
_entity.id
_entity.type
_entity.pdbx_description
1 polymer ?
#
loop_
_entity_poly.entity_id
_entity_poly.type
_entity_poly.pdbx_seq_one_letter_code
_entity_poly.pdbx_strand_id
1 'polypeptide(L)'
;MTYRMTLSQITLETAAPKAKELFEGAKKQSGMISNMYAAMANAPEVLETYLYGMEHFRKESGFTPPEQEVVLLTISYENGCDYCMAAHSFIADKRSQVPPPVTDAIRAGTRIPDARLRALSEFTRAMLQKRGRPDRQDVEPFLAAGYSEKQILDVVLAIAVKTISNYTNHLFETPVDPPFKTREWKPPAGRAQAASGEARQ
;
A
#
# COMPACT_ATOMS: atom_id res chain seq x y z
N MET A 1 12.33 21.92 0.49
CA MET A 1 12.69 20.68 1.22
C MET A 1 11.41 20.11 1.82
N THR A 2 11.18 18.79 1.67
CA THR A 2 10.03 18.13 2.28
C THR A 2 10.23 18.06 3.80
N TYR A 3 9.15 18.24 4.58
CA TYR A 3 9.22 18.09 6.03
C TYR A 3 9.46 16.61 6.40
N ARG A 4 10.33 16.39 7.39
CA ARG A 4 10.58 15.09 7.99
C ARG A 4 10.28 15.13 9.48
N MET A 5 9.63 14.10 10.02
CA MET A 5 9.38 13.98 11.45
C MET A 5 10.68 13.74 12.23
N THR A 6 10.76 14.35 13.41
CA THR A 6 11.90 14.19 14.32
C THR A 6 11.68 13.09 15.36
N LEU A 7 10.49 12.47 15.40
CA LEU A 7 10.18 11.35 16.30
C LEU A 7 11.04 10.13 15.94
N SER A 8 11.57 9.46 16.96
CA SER A 8 12.32 8.22 16.79
C SER A 8 11.37 7.05 16.55
N GLN A 9 11.86 6.00 15.91
CA GLN A 9 11.14 4.73 15.86
C GLN A 9 11.03 4.13 17.27
N ILE A 10 9.84 3.63 17.60
CA ILE A 10 9.56 2.97 18.87
C ILE A 10 10.05 1.52 18.81
N THR A 11 10.73 1.06 19.85
CA THR A 11 11.15 -0.34 20.01
C THR A 11 10.27 -1.05 21.05
N LEU A 12 10.40 -2.37 21.19
CA LEU A 12 9.68 -3.13 22.23
C LEU A 12 10.01 -2.63 23.66
N GLU A 13 11.26 -2.15 23.86
CA GLU A 13 11.73 -1.65 25.13
C GLU A 13 11.17 -0.28 25.48
N THR A 14 10.97 0.57 24.46
CA THR A 14 10.49 1.95 24.63
C THR A 14 8.99 2.11 24.41
N ALA A 15 8.32 1.04 23.95
CA ALA A 15 6.90 1.06 23.65
C ALA A 15 6.02 1.26 24.89
N ALA A 16 5.05 2.18 24.79
CA ALA A 16 3.96 2.25 25.75
C ALA A 16 3.13 0.94 25.75
N PRO A 17 2.41 0.62 26.84
CA PRO A 17 1.72 -0.67 26.98
C PRO A 17 0.87 -1.07 25.76
N LYS A 18 0.09 -0.16 25.20
CA LYS A 18 -0.75 -0.41 24.02
C LYS A 18 0.08 -0.70 22.76
N ALA A 19 1.14 0.07 22.52
CA ALA A 19 2.02 -0.16 21.39
C ALA A 19 2.76 -1.50 21.51
N LYS A 20 3.14 -1.89 22.74
CA LYS A 20 3.79 -3.17 23.01
C LYS A 20 2.87 -4.35 22.67
N GLU A 21 1.61 -4.30 23.11
CA GLU A 21 0.59 -5.29 22.76
C GLU A 21 0.46 -5.47 21.24
N LEU A 22 0.35 -4.34 20.50
CA LEU A 22 0.25 -4.34 19.04
C LEU A 22 1.50 -4.93 18.37
N PHE A 23 2.69 -4.62 18.88
CA PHE A 23 3.94 -5.20 18.38
C PHE A 23 4.03 -6.70 18.60
N GLU A 24 3.63 -7.19 19.77
CA GLU A 24 3.62 -8.62 20.07
C GLU A 24 2.65 -9.36 19.14
N GLY A 25 1.46 -8.80 18.89
CA GLY A 25 0.50 -9.31 17.92
C GLY A 25 1.07 -9.35 16.49
N ALA A 26 1.64 -8.24 16.04
CA ALA A 26 2.25 -8.14 14.71
C ALA A 26 3.44 -9.12 14.54
N LYS A 27 4.29 -9.25 15.54
CA LYS A 27 5.42 -10.19 15.55
C LYS A 27 4.95 -11.64 15.48
N LYS A 28 3.89 -11.99 16.20
CA LYS A 28 3.28 -13.33 16.16
C LYS A 28 2.73 -13.67 14.77
N GLN A 29 2.14 -12.67 14.08
CA GLN A 29 1.51 -12.87 12.77
C GLN A 29 2.52 -12.89 11.61
N SER A 30 3.50 -11.99 11.62
CA SER A 30 4.42 -11.75 10.50
C SER A 30 5.86 -12.21 10.74
N GLY A 31 6.22 -12.53 12.00
CA GLY A 31 7.57 -12.91 12.40
C GLY A 31 8.48 -11.72 12.74
N MET A 32 8.05 -10.48 12.50
CA MET A 32 8.86 -9.28 12.71
C MET A 32 8.01 -8.06 13.10
N ILE A 33 8.64 -7.07 13.70
CA ILE A 33 8.11 -5.72 13.83
C ILE A 33 8.78 -4.89 12.74
N SER A 34 8.01 -4.42 11.77
CA SER A 34 8.56 -3.64 10.67
C SER A 34 8.91 -2.21 11.11
N ASN A 35 9.85 -1.57 10.41
CA ASN A 35 10.19 -0.16 10.62
C ASN A 35 8.97 0.75 10.47
N MET A 36 8.03 0.41 9.60
CA MET A 36 6.76 1.13 9.45
C MET A 36 5.90 1.04 10.73
N TYR A 37 5.80 -0.13 11.36
CA TYR A 37 5.07 -0.27 12.62
C TYR A 37 5.76 0.48 13.74
N ALA A 38 7.10 0.44 13.78
CA ALA A 38 7.91 1.19 14.73
C ALA A 38 7.69 2.71 14.61
N ALA A 39 7.50 3.22 13.39
CA ALA A 39 7.14 4.61 13.13
C ALA A 39 5.71 4.93 13.59
N MET A 40 4.72 4.10 13.21
CA MET A 40 3.31 4.29 13.58
C MET A 40 3.08 4.21 15.10
N ALA A 41 3.88 3.44 15.83
CA ALA A 41 3.73 3.24 17.27
C ALA A 41 3.97 4.50 18.12
N ASN A 42 4.48 5.58 17.52
CA ASN A 42 4.46 6.91 18.13
C ASN A 42 3.03 7.43 18.41
N ALA A 43 2.04 6.90 17.66
CA ALA A 43 0.61 7.10 17.87
C ALA A 43 -0.06 5.71 17.81
N PRO A 44 -0.18 4.99 18.93
CA PRO A 44 -0.66 3.60 18.95
C PRO A 44 -2.02 3.40 18.28
N GLU A 45 -2.90 4.40 18.35
CA GLU A 45 -4.20 4.41 17.67
C GLU A 45 -4.09 4.38 16.12
N VAL A 46 -3.02 4.95 15.57
CA VAL A 46 -2.74 4.89 14.13
C VAL A 46 -2.32 3.48 13.73
N LEU A 47 -1.43 2.87 14.52
CA LEU A 47 -1.00 1.48 14.31
C LEU A 47 -2.17 0.51 14.45
N GLU A 48 -2.99 0.66 15.48
CA GLU A 48 -4.16 -0.18 15.73
C GLU A 48 -5.15 -0.10 14.57
N THR A 49 -5.51 1.12 14.15
CA THR A 49 -6.42 1.35 13.02
C THR A 49 -5.89 0.74 11.73
N TYR A 50 -4.58 0.90 11.47
CA TYR A 50 -3.93 0.31 10.32
C TYR A 50 -4.00 -1.23 10.33
N LEU A 51 -3.62 -1.85 11.45
CA LEU A 51 -3.63 -3.30 11.60
C LEU A 51 -5.04 -3.88 11.46
N TYR A 52 -6.03 -3.26 12.13
CA TYR A 52 -7.42 -3.65 12.05
C TYR A 52 -7.97 -3.57 10.62
N GLY A 53 -7.80 -2.44 9.96
CA GLY A 53 -8.29 -2.26 8.59
C GLY A 53 -7.59 -3.17 7.58
N MET A 54 -6.28 -3.41 7.74
CA MET A 54 -5.53 -4.33 6.89
C MET A 54 -5.98 -5.78 7.09
N GLU A 55 -6.25 -6.19 8.33
CA GLU A 55 -6.77 -7.52 8.62
C GLU A 55 -8.13 -7.76 7.94
N HIS A 56 -9.07 -6.81 8.06
CA HIS A 56 -10.37 -6.90 7.40
C HIS A 56 -10.24 -6.91 5.87
N PHE A 57 -9.41 -6.05 5.31
CA PHE A 57 -9.13 -6.08 3.87
C PHE A 57 -8.63 -7.46 3.43
N ARG A 58 -7.69 -8.05 4.17
CA ARG A 58 -7.12 -9.36 3.84
C ARG A 58 -8.13 -10.50 3.96
N LYS A 59 -9.02 -10.47 4.96
CA LYS A 59 -9.93 -11.59 5.25
C LYS A 59 -11.29 -11.47 4.55
N GLU A 60 -11.79 -10.26 4.34
CA GLU A 60 -13.21 -10.05 4.03
C GLU A 60 -13.47 -9.34 2.69
N SER A 61 -12.44 -8.82 2.01
CA SER A 61 -12.63 -8.10 0.75
C SER A 61 -13.12 -8.96 -0.41
N GLY A 62 -13.01 -10.28 -0.31
CA GLY A 62 -13.33 -11.18 -1.41
C GLY A 62 -12.33 -11.15 -2.57
N PHE A 63 -11.28 -10.34 -2.48
CA PHE A 63 -10.15 -10.39 -3.40
C PHE A 63 -9.25 -11.58 -3.08
N THR A 64 -8.78 -12.28 -4.10
CA THR A 64 -7.74 -13.30 -3.95
C THR A 64 -6.42 -12.67 -3.50
N PRO A 65 -5.48 -13.43 -2.89
CA PRO A 65 -4.20 -12.89 -2.48
C PRO A 65 -3.44 -12.14 -3.58
N PRO A 66 -3.37 -12.61 -4.85
CA PRO A 66 -2.80 -11.83 -5.95
C PRO A 66 -3.53 -10.50 -6.21
N GLU A 67 -4.87 -10.51 -6.21
CA GLU A 67 -5.67 -9.30 -6.45
C GLU A 67 -5.47 -8.27 -5.34
N GLN A 68 -5.37 -8.71 -4.08
CA GLN A 68 -5.06 -7.84 -2.95
C GLN A 68 -3.73 -7.11 -3.15
N GLU A 69 -2.69 -7.81 -3.58
CA GLU A 69 -1.39 -7.17 -3.85
C GLU A 69 -1.46 -6.21 -5.04
N VAL A 70 -2.23 -6.52 -6.09
CA VAL A 70 -2.44 -5.58 -7.21
C VAL A 70 -3.06 -4.27 -6.72
N VAL A 71 -4.09 -4.33 -5.85
CA VAL A 71 -4.70 -3.13 -5.25
C VAL A 71 -3.66 -2.36 -4.42
N LEU A 72 -2.97 -3.04 -3.49
CA LEU A 72 -2.03 -2.40 -2.56
C LEU A 72 -0.79 -1.84 -3.26
N LEU A 73 -0.27 -2.53 -4.28
CA LEU A 73 0.82 -2.05 -5.12
C LEU A 73 0.40 -0.85 -5.97
N THR A 74 -0.78 -0.90 -6.57
CA THR A 74 -1.31 0.23 -7.35
C THR A 74 -1.42 1.48 -6.49
N ILE A 75 -1.98 1.39 -5.28
CA ILE A 75 -2.09 2.52 -4.37
C ILE A 75 -0.69 3.03 -3.96
N SER A 76 0.23 2.12 -3.64
CA SER A 76 1.60 2.48 -3.24
C SER A 76 2.36 3.17 -4.38
N TYR A 77 2.17 2.68 -5.62
CA TYR A 77 2.70 3.30 -6.82
C TYR A 77 2.12 4.70 -7.02
N GLU A 78 0.79 4.85 -6.97
CA GLU A 78 0.12 6.14 -7.14
C GLU A 78 0.54 7.17 -6.08
N ASN A 79 0.76 6.75 -4.85
CA ASN A 79 1.25 7.62 -3.77
C ASN A 79 2.78 7.82 -3.78
N GLY A 80 3.53 7.11 -4.63
CA GLY A 80 5.00 7.23 -4.70
C GLY A 80 5.72 6.71 -3.46
N CYS A 81 5.15 5.71 -2.75
CA CYS A 81 5.74 5.19 -1.52
C CYS A 81 6.72 4.05 -1.81
N ASP A 82 8.02 4.37 -1.80
CA ASP A 82 9.12 3.42 -2.07
C ASP A 82 9.16 2.26 -1.07
N TYR A 83 9.02 2.53 0.23
CA TYR A 83 8.92 1.51 1.27
C TYR A 83 7.80 0.49 0.98
N CYS A 84 6.58 0.99 0.71
CA CYS A 84 5.44 0.12 0.48
C CYS A 84 5.54 -0.63 -0.85
N MET A 85 6.13 -0.02 -1.87
CA MET A 85 6.43 -0.70 -3.13
C MET A 85 7.42 -1.87 -2.91
N ALA A 86 8.46 -1.69 -2.09
CA ALA A 86 9.40 -2.75 -1.76
C ALA A 86 8.71 -3.89 -0.99
N ALA A 87 7.99 -3.55 0.09
CA ALA A 87 7.33 -4.52 0.96
C ALA A 87 6.27 -5.35 0.21
N HIS A 88 5.35 -4.67 -0.50
CA HIS A 88 4.28 -5.37 -1.24
C HIS A 88 4.80 -6.13 -2.47
N SER A 89 5.87 -5.68 -3.13
CA SER A 89 6.51 -6.49 -4.18
C SER A 89 7.10 -7.78 -3.62
N PHE A 90 7.76 -7.72 -2.46
CA PHE A 90 8.26 -8.92 -1.79
C PHE A 90 7.13 -9.88 -1.41
N ILE A 91 6.01 -9.36 -0.85
CA ILE A 91 4.84 -10.16 -0.49
C ILE A 91 4.20 -10.76 -1.74
N ALA A 92 4.06 -9.99 -2.82
CA ALA A 92 3.55 -10.44 -4.10
C ALA A 92 4.31 -11.65 -4.64
N ASP A 93 5.65 -11.58 -4.61
CA ASP A 93 6.51 -12.64 -5.11
C ASP A 93 6.54 -13.88 -4.21
N LYS A 94 6.59 -13.70 -2.88
CA LYS A 94 6.92 -14.77 -1.94
C LYS A 94 5.71 -15.39 -1.24
N ARG A 95 4.60 -14.67 -1.15
CA ARG A 95 3.41 -15.11 -0.40
C ARG A 95 2.15 -15.19 -1.25
N SER A 96 1.89 -14.14 -2.03
CA SER A 96 0.64 -13.99 -2.76
C SER A 96 0.71 -14.54 -4.19
N GLN A 97 1.89 -14.93 -4.67
CA GLN A 97 2.11 -15.55 -5.98
C GLN A 97 1.53 -14.74 -7.14
N VAL A 98 1.68 -13.43 -7.08
CA VAL A 98 1.33 -12.56 -8.21
C VAL A 98 2.24 -12.91 -9.39
N PRO A 99 1.70 -13.10 -10.61
CA PRO A 99 2.57 -13.34 -11.77
C PRO A 99 3.62 -12.23 -11.93
N PRO A 100 4.92 -12.56 -12.06
CA PRO A 100 6.00 -11.55 -12.13
C PRO A 100 5.75 -10.43 -13.16
N PRO A 101 5.23 -10.71 -14.38
CA PRO A 101 4.95 -9.64 -15.34
C PRO A 101 3.91 -8.62 -14.85
N VAL A 102 3.01 -9.00 -13.94
CA VAL A 102 2.01 -8.10 -13.34
C VAL A 102 2.67 -7.18 -12.33
N THR A 103 3.43 -7.75 -11.40
CA THR A 103 4.17 -6.96 -10.39
C THR A 103 5.13 -5.98 -11.06
N ASP A 104 5.89 -6.45 -12.05
CA ASP A 104 6.87 -5.63 -12.76
C ASP A 104 6.20 -4.51 -13.58
N ALA A 105 5.05 -4.78 -14.21
CA ALA A 105 4.26 -3.76 -14.92
C ALA A 105 3.80 -2.65 -13.97
N ILE A 106 3.28 -2.99 -12.78
CA ILE A 106 2.86 -2.00 -11.77
C ILE A 106 4.08 -1.16 -11.34
N ARG A 107 5.20 -1.81 -11.03
CA ARG A 107 6.44 -1.15 -10.59
C ARG A 107 7.00 -0.19 -11.66
N ALA A 108 6.89 -0.56 -12.92
CA ALA A 108 7.34 0.25 -14.05
C ALA A 108 6.31 1.31 -14.50
N GLY A 109 5.07 1.24 -14.00
CA GLY A 109 3.99 2.10 -14.46
C GLY A 109 3.55 1.78 -15.91
N THR A 110 3.73 0.55 -16.34
CA THR A 110 3.38 0.08 -17.69
C THR A 110 2.07 -0.73 -17.65
N ARG A 111 1.59 -1.11 -18.84
CA ARG A 111 0.34 -1.84 -18.98
C ARG A 111 0.47 -3.27 -18.44
N ILE A 112 -0.41 -3.64 -17.51
CA ILE A 112 -0.51 -5.00 -16.97
C ILE A 112 -1.00 -5.95 -18.07
N PRO A 113 -0.31 -7.09 -18.33
CA PRO A 113 -0.69 -8.01 -19.39
C PRO A 113 -2.02 -8.73 -19.12
N ASP A 114 -2.26 -9.20 -17.89
CA ASP A 114 -3.49 -9.85 -17.48
C ASP A 114 -4.67 -8.86 -17.51
N ALA A 115 -5.74 -9.19 -18.25
CA ALA A 115 -6.86 -8.28 -18.47
C ALA A 115 -7.68 -8.02 -17.20
N ARG A 116 -7.87 -9.06 -16.37
CA ARG A 116 -8.65 -8.96 -15.13
C ARG A 116 -7.90 -8.12 -14.09
N LEU A 117 -6.63 -8.42 -13.86
CA LEU A 117 -5.79 -7.69 -12.92
C LEU A 117 -5.52 -6.25 -13.38
N ARG A 118 -5.47 -6.04 -14.70
CA ARG A 118 -5.39 -4.70 -15.28
C ARG A 118 -6.63 -3.87 -14.97
N ALA A 119 -7.84 -4.40 -15.20
CA ALA A 119 -9.08 -3.71 -14.88
C ALA A 119 -9.14 -3.32 -13.38
N LEU A 120 -8.70 -4.20 -12.47
CA LEU A 120 -8.60 -3.92 -11.04
C LEU A 120 -7.64 -2.77 -10.74
N SER A 121 -6.45 -2.80 -11.33
CA SER A 121 -5.44 -1.74 -11.13
C SER A 121 -5.90 -0.40 -11.71
N GLU A 122 -6.48 -0.40 -12.92
CA GLU A 122 -6.99 0.82 -13.56
C GLU A 122 -8.13 1.45 -12.76
N PHE A 123 -9.07 0.64 -12.28
CA PHE A 123 -10.13 1.12 -11.38
C PHE A 123 -9.58 1.68 -10.06
N THR A 124 -8.64 0.97 -9.43
CA THR A 124 -7.99 1.43 -8.19
C THR A 124 -7.28 2.77 -8.39
N ARG A 125 -6.62 2.95 -9.54
CA ARG A 125 -5.97 4.20 -9.95
C ARG A 125 -6.99 5.32 -10.13
N ALA A 126 -8.09 5.05 -10.84
CA ALA A 126 -9.16 6.02 -11.05
C ALA A 126 -9.78 6.50 -9.73
N MET A 127 -10.00 5.58 -8.78
CA MET A 127 -10.49 5.91 -7.44
C MET A 127 -9.56 6.90 -6.70
N LEU A 128 -8.25 6.71 -6.80
CA LEU A 128 -7.27 7.62 -6.19
C LEU A 128 -7.23 8.98 -6.90
N GLN A 129 -7.05 8.98 -8.22
CA GLN A 129 -6.89 10.19 -9.02
C GLN A 129 -8.13 11.06 -9.00
N LYS A 130 -9.32 10.44 -9.04
CA LYS A 130 -10.62 11.12 -8.99
C LYS A 130 -11.17 11.28 -7.56
N ARG A 131 -10.38 10.94 -6.55
CA ARG A 131 -10.73 11.11 -5.13
C ARG A 131 -12.10 10.50 -4.78
N GLY A 132 -12.32 9.24 -5.22
CA GLY A 132 -13.56 8.50 -4.97
C GLY A 132 -14.74 8.92 -5.85
N ARG A 133 -14.51 9.61 -6.96
CA ARG A 133 -15.55 10.02 -7.94
C ARG A 133 -15.30 9.38 -9.31
N PRO A 134 -15.23 8.05 -9.44
CA PRO A 134 -15.08 7.40 -10.73
C PRO A 134 -16.33 7.68 -11.59
N ASP A 135 -16.15 7.81 -12.89
CA ASP A 135 -17.26 7.82 -13.84
C ASP A 135 -17.58 6.40 -14.34
N ARG A 136 -18.61 6.27 -15.19
CA ARG A 136 -19.01 4.97 -15.72
C ARG A 136 -17.89 4.27 -16.48
N GLN A 137 -17.07 5.01 -17.21
CA GLN A 137 -15.99 4.44 -18.01
C GLN A 137 -14.89 3.80 -17.15
N ASP A 138 -14.74 4.25 -15.90
CA ASP A 138 -13.82 3.64 -14.94
C ASP A 138 -14.43 2.38 -14.30
N VAL A 139 -15.74 2.39 -14.02
CA VAL A 139 -16.43 1.34 -13.26
C VAL A 139 -16.82 0.15 -14.13
N GLU A 140 -17.32 0.40 -15.33
CA GLU A 140 -17.83 -0.66 -16.23
C GLU A 140 -16.79 -1.74 -16.56
N PRO A 141 -15.51 -1.41 -16.87
CA PRO A 141 -14.49 -2.44 -17.10
C PRO A 141 -14.18 -3.30 -15.86
N PHE A 142 -14.22 -2.70 -14.67
CA PHE A 142 -14.02 -3.40 -13.40
C PHE A 142 -15.15 -4.41 -13.15
N LEU A 143 -16.41 -4.01 -13.30
CA LEU A 143 -17.55 -4.91 -13.15
C LEU A 143 -17.58 -5.98 -14.25
N ALA A 144 -17.27 -5.62 -15.50
CA ALA A 144 -17.20 -6.56 -16.63
C ALA A 144 -16.07 -7.61 -16.45
N ALA A 145 -15.01 -7.28 -15.70
CA ALA A 145 -13.96 -8.22 -15.32
C ALA A 145 -14.40 -9.20 -14.22
N GLY A 146 -15.65 -9.11 -13.74
CA GLY A 146 -16.25 -10.01 -12.75
C GLY A 146 -16.02 -9.59 -11.30
N TYR A 147 -15.64 -8.35 -11.05
CA TYR A 147 -15.65 -7.77 -9.70
C TYR A 147 -17.05 -7.26 -9.34
N SER A 148 -17.32 -7.08 -8.06
CA SER A 148 -18.63 -6.66 -7.54
C SER A 148 -18.62 -5.21 -7.03
N GLU A 149 -19.80 -4.61 -6.89
CA GLU A 149 -19.94 -3.29 -6.23
C GLU A 149 -19.49 -3.30 -4.76
N LYS A 150 -19.62 -4.44 -4.05
CA LYS A 150 -19.02 -4.59 -2.71
C LYS A 150 -17.52 -4.34 -2.76
N GLN A 151 -16.83 -4.90 -3.76
CA GLN A 151 -15.39 -4.75 -3.90
C GLN A 151 -14.95 -3.31 -4.25
N ILE A 152 -15.85 -2.47 -4.73
CA ILE A 152 -15.60 -1.01 -4.82
C ILE A 152 -15.37 -0.43 -3.41
N LEU A 153 -16.19 -0.82 -2.43
CA LEU A 153 -16.01 -0.39 -1.03
C LEU A 153 -14.74 -0.99 -0.41
N ASP A 154 -14.38 -2.21 -0.80
CA ASP A 154 -13.14 -2.84 -0.34
C ASP A 154 -11.90 -2.12 -0.91
N VAL A 155 -11.98 -1.56 -2.13
CA VAL A 155 -10.93 -0.66 -2.66
C VAL A 155 -10.87 0.63 -1.84
N VAL A 156 -12.01 1.19 -1.40
CA VAL A 156 -12.02 2.36 -0.49
C VAL A 156 -11.31 2.03 0.83
N LEU A 157 -11.60 0.86 1.43
CA LEU A 157 -10.91 0.40 2.64
C LEU A 157 -9.39 0.28 2.40
N ALA A 158 -8.98 -0.33 1.28
CA ALA A 158 -7.57 -0.43 0.92
C ALA A 158 -6.90 0.94 0.78
N ILE A 159 -7.56 1.91 0.15
CA ILE A 159 -7.06 3.28 0.02
C ILE A 159 -6.88 3.92 1.41
N ALA A 160 -7.84 3.76 2.31
CA ALA A 160 -7.76 4.31 3.67
C ALA A 160 -6.54 3.78 4.43
N VAL A 161 -6.38 2.45 4.50
CA VAL A 161 -5.24 1.85 5.22
C VAL A 161 -3.90 2.14 4.53
N LYS A 162 -3.89 2.21 3.20
CA LYS A 162 -2.68 2.57 2.46
C LYS A 162 -2.32 4.05 2.60
N THR A 163 -3.29 4.93 2.76
CA THR A 163 -3.04 6.35 3.08
C THR A 163 -2.32 6.45 4.41
N ILE A 164 -2.80 5.75 5.45
CA ILE A 164 -2.12 5.69 6.76
C ILE A 164 -0.66 5.25 6.58
N SER A 165 -0.42 4.12 5.92
CA SER A 165 0.93 3.57 5.80
C SER A 165 1.85 4.39 4.89
N ASN A 166 1.36 4.83 3.73
CA ASN A 166 2.18 5.57 2.78
C ASN A 166 2.60 6.94 3.36
N TYR A 167 1.65 7.67 3.97
CA TYR A 167 1.94 9.00 4.50
C TYR A 167 2.83 8.93 5.74
N THR A 168 2.63 7.94 6.62
CA THR A 168 3.57 7.69 7.72
C THR A 168 4.98 7.45 7.19
N ASN A 169 5.12 6.57 6.19
CA ASN A 169 6.44 6.28 5.61
C ASN A 169 7.08 7.50 4.95
N HIS A 170 6.30 8.37 4.29
CA HIS A 170 6.81 9.62 3.73
C HIS A 170 7.31 10.58 4.81
N LEU A 171 6.53 10.77 5.90
CA LEU A 171 6.88 11.68 6.99
C LEU A 171 8.12 11.23 7.77
N PHE A 172 8.31 9.92 7.95
CA PHE A 172 9.45 9.35 8.66
C PHE A 172 10.65 9.04 7.74
N GLU A 173 10.48 9.10 6.41
CA GLU A 173 11.45 8.55 5.46
C GLU A 173 11.87 7.13 5.88
N THR A 174 10.87 6.28 6.14
CA THR A 174 11.04 4.98 6.78
C THR A 174 12.03 4.11 5.99
N PRO A 175 13.13 3.65 6.62
CA PRO A 175 14.08 2.75 5.94
C PRO A 175 13.42 1.43 5.56
N VAL A 176 13.74 0.92 4.39
CA VAL A 176 13.25 -0.40 3.94
C VAL A 176 13.83 -1.49 4.83
N ASP A 177 12.97 -2.38 5.35
CA ASP A 177 13.41 -3.52 6.18
C ASP A 177 14.28 -4.48 5.38
N PRO A 178 15.27 -5.15 6.02
CA PRO A 178 16.22 -6.04 5.34
C PRO A 178 15.56 -7.09 4.43
N PRO A 179 14.45 -7.76 4.80
CA PRO A 179 13.81 -8.74 3.91
C PRO A 179 13.28 -8.15 2.61
N PHE A 180 12.91 -6.86 2.59
CA PHE A 180 12.30 -6.20 1.43
C PHE A 180 13.32 -5.54 0.51
N LYS A 181 14.61 -5.46 0.91
CA LYS A 181 15.67 -4.79 0.15
C LYS A 181 15.88 -5.38 -1.24
N THR A 182 15.62 -6.67 -1.44
CA THR A 182 15.70 -7.32 -2.75
C THR A 182 14.68 -6.75 -3.75
N ARG A 183 13.68 -6.02 -3.27
CA ARG A 183 12.63 -5.39 -4.07
C ARG A 183 12.56 -3.87 -3.85
N GLU A 184 13.67 -3.25 -3.45
CA GLU A 184 13.75 -1.77 -3.39
C GLU A 184 13.25 -1.15 -4.70
N TRP A 185 12.60 -0.01 -4.58
CA TRP A 185 11.97 0.67 -5.71
C TRP A 185 12.21 2.17 -5.64
N LYS A 186 12.35 2.77 -6.81
CA LYS A 186 12.33 4.22 -6.98
C LYS A 186 11.34 4.56 -8.08
N PRO A 187 10.61 5.68 -7.96
CA PRO A 187 9.71 6.13 -9.00
C PRO A 187 10.43 6.23 -10.35
N PRO A 188 9.81 5.77 -11.46
CA PRO A 188 10.34 5.99 -12.80
C PRO A 188 10.57 7.49 -13.07
N ALA A 189 11.64 7.81 -13.82
CA ALA A 189 12.15 9.18 -13.99
C ALA A 189 11.10 10.23 -14.43
N GLY A 190 10.10 9.86 -15.24
CA GLY A 190 9.02 10.77 -15.67
C GLY A 190 7.99 11.10 -14.60
N ARG A 191 7.88 10.29 -13.54
CA ARG A 191 6.91 10.48 -12.47
C ARG A 191 7.39 11.41 -11.37
N ALA A 192 8.67 11.42 -11.09
CA ALA A 192 9.29 12.31 -10.09
C ALA A 192 9.06 13.80 -10.44
N GLN A 193 8.92 14.13 -11.72
CA GLN A 193 8.70 15.49 -12.20
C GLN A 193 7.22 15.93 -12.13
N ALA A 194 6.26 15.02 -12.30
CA ALA A 194 4.84 15.33 -12.21
C ALA A 194 4.40 15.71 -10.78
N ALA A 195 4.91 15.02 -9.77
CA ALA A 195 4.61 15.30 -8.36
C ALA A 195 5.17 16.64 -7.87
N SER A 196 6.21 17.20 -8.52
CA SER A 196 6.78 18.50 -8.21
C SER A 196 6.21 19.67 -9.04
N GLY A 197 5.51 19.38 -10.12
CA GLY A 197 4.96 20.38 -11.06
C GLY A 197 3.54 20.85 -10.74
N GLU A 198 2.70 20.04 -10.10
CA GLU A 198 1.31 20.43 -9.76
C GLU A 198 1.17 21.32 -8.52
N ALA A 199 2.27 21.64 -7.84
CA ALA A 199 2.27 22.56 -6.69
C ALA A 199 2.44 24.05 -7.06
N ARG A 200 2.36 24.41 -8.37
CA ARG A 200 2.51 25.80 -8.83
C ARG A 200 1.43 26.20 -9.84
N GLN A 201 0.18 26.17 -9.43
CA GLN A 201 -0.88 26.99 -10.05
C GLN A 201 -1.92 27.37 -9.00
#